data_3ca5943d68de7fe503380cf5140c96c3
#
_entry.id   3ca5943d68de7fe503380cf5140c96c3
#
_cell.length_a   1.000
_cell.length_b   1.000
_cell.length_c   1.000
_cell.angle_alpha   90.00
_cell.angle_beta   90.00
_cell.angle_gamma   90.00
#
_symmetry.space_group_name_H-M   'P 1'
#
loop_
_entity.id
_entity.type
_entity.pdbx_description
1 polymer ?
#
loop_
_entity_poly.entity_id
_entity_poly.type
_entity_poly.pdbx_seq_one_letter_code
_entity_poly.pdbx_strand_id
1 'polypeptide(L)'
;MSEVVPTLINSDTGERLPLEYMRCLFYIDYALDDVPRNMVTDEELLQISSLYKDYLSAGEETIREAEELLAKKGLPVSLPSDPNLAVVKILKVIFTSDKDAAPSGFTIRLMFAIASHLLVQLVEKRNSKAIPFENIIVYNKWGKRFFPLVLSIDEPELHLHPYLQRAVLAFLQSILNNEEPFFKKLIQRTLGVDGLDGQLFVVTHSTDSLVNDYRQIIRLYWNEEKKVQVSCGTTFHFNREIEKHLIMHFPEVKEALYSRCTILVEGETEYGSFPYFAKTLGINFDYYGICLINARGESSITKISQLIRRFHNPTVCLYDKDVMVENPKPYGFYTDYICYEMDVVQACISSGSIGVLNRVIHSVEDSSDVVNSSLVKKAGQKLGMARGSYPPRKLSNISKRDNRSLQFYYFAWLYGNKGVIVGRAIGEFLTGKEIPPAFKTVIEAAVSYSKGEIL
;
A
#
# COMPACT_ATOMS: atom_id res chain seq x y z
N MET A 1 -27.87 5.19 17.71
CA MET A 1 -26.45 4.85 17.57
C MET A 1 -26.07 4.03 18.79
N SER A 2 -25.72 2.76 18.65
CA SER A 2 -25.15 1.99 19.76
C SER A 2 -23.75 2.54 19.96
N GLU A 3 -23.46 3.11 21.13
CA GLU A 3 -22.11 3.50 21.52
C GLU A 3 -21.23 2.25 21.45
N VAL A 4 -20.21 2.27 20.58
CA VAL A 4 -19.15 1.29 20.60
C VAL A 4 -18.28 1.62 21.79
N VAL A 5 -18.46 0.93 22.89
CA VAL A 5 -17.59 1.08 24.06
C VAL A 5 -16.32 0.27 23.78
N PRO A 6 -15.15 0.94 23.61
CA PRO A 6 -13.91 0.21 23.44
C PRO A 6 -13.61 -0.61 24.68
N THR A 7 -13.22 -1.86 24.48
CA THR A 7 -12.88 -2.78 25.57
C THR A 7 -11.42 -3.20 25.41
N LEU A 8 -10.61 -2.94 26.43
CA LEU A 8 -9.26 -3.50 26.53
C LEU A 8 -9.33 -4.94 27.01
N ILE A 9 -8.60 -5.81 26.33
CA ILE A 9 -8.47 -7.22 26.71
C ILE A 9 -6.99 -7.53 26.87
N ASN A 10 -6.62 -8.11 27.99
CA ASN A 10 -5.27 -8.66 28.17
C ASN A 10 -5.09 -9.84 27.20
N SER A 11 -4.11 -9.77 26.32
CA SER A 11 -3.85 -10.81 25.31
C SER A 11 -3.47 -12.17 25.91
N ASP A 12 -2.87 -12.16 27.09
CA ASP A 12 -2.34 -13.37 27.74
C ASP A 12 -3.40 -14.06 28.59
N THR A 13 -4.28 -13.30 29.25
CA THR A 13 -5.28 -13.83 30.15
C THR A 13 -6.70 -13.82 29.60
N GLY A 14 -6.97 -13.07 28.55
CA GLY A 14 -8.30 -12.84 28.00
C GLY A 14 -9.22 -11.98 28.90
N GLU A 15 -8.70 -11.45 29.99
CA GLU A 15 -9.47 -10.65 30.95
C GLU A 15 -9.70 -9.23 30.41
N ARG A 16 -10.88 -8.67 30.74
CA ARG A 16 -11.18 -7.27 30.47
C ARG A 16 -10.39 -6.38 31.43
N LEU A 17 -9.58 -5.49 30.84
CA LEU A 17 -8.87 -4.47 31.61
C LEU A 17 -9.76 -3.25 31.86
N PRO A 18 -9.60 -2.57 33.01
CA PRO A 18 -10.30 -1.33 33.27
C PRO A 18 -10.01 -0.29 32.19
N LEU A 19 -11.02 0.50 31.77
CA LEU A 19 -10.89 1.58 30.79
C LEU A 19 -9.84 2.63 31.22
N GLU A 20 -9.46 2.65 32.47
CA GLU A 20 -8.40 3.51 33.05
C GLU A 20 -7.04 3.26 32.39
N TYR A 21 -6.77 2.06 31.90
CA TYR A 21 -5.58 1.75 31.10
C TYR A 21 -5.59 2.44 29.71
N MET A 22 -6.76 2.82 29.21
CA MET A 22 -6.88 3.60 27.98
C MET A 22 -6.41 5.06 28.14
N ARG A 23 -6.14 5.52 29.35
CA ARG A 23 -5.58 6.88 29.59
C ARG A 23 -4.15 7.03 29.10
N CYS A 24 -3.52 5.96 28.65
CA CYS A 24 -2.25 6.00 27.92
C CYS A 24 -2.42 6.21 26.41
N LEU A 25 -3.66 6.33 25.92
CA LEU A 25 -3.95 6.66 24.53
C LEU A 25 -3.66 8.15 24.29
N PHE A 26 -2.74 8.43 23.40
CA PHE A 26 -2.51 9.78 22.86
C PHE A 26 -3.07 9.80 21.43
N TYR A 27 -3.95 10.73 21.21
CA TYR A 27 -4.40 11.08 19.88
C TYR A 27 -3.62 12.33 19.46
N ILE A 28 -2.92 12.24 18.35
CA ILE A 28 -2.23 13.35 17.75
C ILE A 28 -2.82 13.54 16.36
N ASP A 29 -3.52 14.66 16.21
CA ASP A 29 -4.00 15.14 14.93
C ASP A 29 -2.93 16.05 14.33
N TYR A 30 -2.35 15.62 13.22
CA TYR A 30 -1.36 16.41 12.51
C TYR A 30 -2.01 17.17 11.36
N ALA A 31 -2.52 18.34 11.62
CA ALA A 31 -2.62 19.36 10.60
C ALA A 31 -1.24 20.02 10.45
N LEU A 32 -0.39 19.47 9.61
CA LEU A 32 0.93 20.00 9.34
C LEU A 32 0.86 21.16 8.37
N ASP A 33 0.66 22.36 8.90
CA ASP A 33 1.06 23.57 8.19
C ASP A 33 2.59 23.57 8.02
N ASP A 34 3.09 24.21 6.99
CA ASP A 34 4.44 24.14 6.42
C ASP A 34 5.66 24.32 7.36
N VAL A 35 5.48 24.48 8.67
CA VAL A 35 6.59 24.81 9.59
C VAL A 35 6.45 24.04 10.91
N PRO A 36 7.52 23.37 11.40
CA PRO A 36 7.53 22.69 12.70
C PRO A 36 7.08 23.56 13.90
N ARG A 37 7.27 24.89 13.81
CA ARG A 37 6.84 25.82 14.84
C ARG A 37 5.32 25.86 15.04
N ASN A 38 4.56 25.66 14.00
CA ASN A 38 3.10 25.73 14.07
C ASN A 38 2.49 24.52 14.78
N MET A 39 3.29 23.48 15.04
CA MET A 39 2.85 22.27 15.74
C MET A 39 2.82 22.43 17.26
N VAL A 40 3.52 23.43 17.81
CA VAL A 40 3.66 23.64 19.26
C VAL A 40 3.28 25.07 19.64
N THR A 41 2.56 25.20 20.73
CA THR A 41 2.23 26.48 21.32
C THR A 41 3.45 27.09 22.01
N ASP A 42 3.41 28.38 22.32
CA ASP A 42 4.48 29.05 23.10
C ASP A 42 4.63 28.43 24.49
N GLU A 43 3.54 28.00 25.13
CA GLU A 43 3.55 27.32 26.42
C GLU A 43 4.25 25.95 26.34
N GLU A 44 3.91 25.13 25.34
CA GLU A 44 4.58 23.84 25.08
C GLU A 44 6.07 24.06 24.77
N LEU A 45 6.42 25.10 24.01
CA LEU A 45 7.81 25.44 23.72
C LEU A 45 8.61 25.76 24.99
N LEU A 46 8.00 26.45 25.97
CA LEU A 46 8.61 26.68 27.27
C LEU A 46 8.77 25.38 28.07
N GLN A 47 7.80 24.49 28.02
CA GLN A 47 7.89 23.17 28.66
C GLN A 47 8.99 22.32 28.01
N ILE A 48 9.06 22.28 26.67
CA ILE A 48 10.14 21.61 25.93
C ILE A 48 11.51 22.19 26.34
N SER A 49 11.60 23.52 26.42
CA SER A 49 12.83 24.21 26.88
C SER A 49 13.25 23.74 28.27
N SER A 50 12.32 23.65 29.20
CA SER A 50 12.60 23.17 30.57
C SER A 50 13.09 21.73 30.59
N LEU A 51 12.45 20.84 29.83
CA LEU A 51 12.80 19.42 29.76
C LEU A 51 14.20 19.19 29.16
N TYR A 52 14.53 19.88 28.08
CA TYR A 52 15.88 19.85 27.50
C TYR A 52 16.92 20.43 28.41
N LYS A 53 16.59 21.52 29.14
CA LYS A 53 17.47 22.11 30.13
C LYS A 53 17.78 21.13 31.25
N ASP A 54 16.78 20.48 31.81
CA ASP A 54 16.96 19.48 32.87
C ASP A 54 17.84 18.30 32.37
N TYR A 55 17.67 17.90 31.13
CA TYR A 55 18.52 16.87 30.52
C TYR A 55 19.98 17.32 30.38
N LEU A 56 20.22 18.53 29.83
CA LEU A 56 21.57 19.06 29.56
C LEU A 56 22.29 19.52 30.82
N SER A 57 21.58 19.84 31.90
CA SER A 57 22.16 20.26 33.17
C SER A 57 22.86 19.15 33.94
N ALA A 58 22.87 17.91 33.42
CA ALA A 58 23.57 16.80 34.04
C ALA A 58 25.12 16.87 33.93
N GLY A 59 25.65 17.78 33.11
CA GLY A 59 27.08 18.03 32.95
C GLY A 59 27.55 18.16 31.51
N GLU A 60 28.82 18.57 31.34
CA GLU A 60 29.43 18.76 29.99
C GLU A 60 29.42 17.51 29.14
N GLU A 61 29.53 16.34 29.74
CA GLU A 61 29.46 15.05 29.01
C GLU A 61 28.10 14.85 28.32
N THR A 62 27.01 15.25 28.99
CA THR A 62 25.65 15.16 28.41
C THR A 62 25.49 16.12 27.24
N ILE A 63 26.08 17.32 27.31
CA ILE A 63 26.06 18.28 26.19
C ILE A 63 26.80 17.70 24.97
N ARG A 64 28.01 17.17 25.18
CA ARG A 64 28.77 16.54 24.11
C ARG A 64 28.07 15.33 23.52
N GLU A 65 27.47 14.49 24.35
CA GLU A 65 26.67 13.37 23.90
C GLU A 65 25.44 13.82 23.07
N ALA A 66 24.76 14.88 23.45
CA ALA A 66 23.67 15.46 22.67
C ALA A 66 24.16 15.97 21.31
N GLU A 67 25.32 16.64 21.23
CA GLU A 67 25.95 17.05 19.97
C GLU A 67 26.18 15.86 19.05
N GLU A 68 26.79 14.78 19.56
CA GLU A 68 27.07 13.56 18.77
C GLU A 68 25.80 12.88 18.26
N LEU A 69 24.76 12.80 19.09
CA LEU A 69 23.49 12.18 18.71
C LEU A 69 22.76 13.01 17.65
N LEU A 70 22.75 14.35 17.80
CA LEU A 70 22.17 15.25 16.81
C LEU A 70 22.95 15.22 15.48
N ALA A 71 24.26 15.21 15.54
CA ALA A 71 25.11 15.10 14.34
C ALA A 71 24.88 13.78 13.58
N LYS A 72 24.77 12.65 14.28
CA LYS A 72 24.42 11.34 13.69
C LYS A 72 23.07 11.35 12.99
N LYS A 73 22.16 12.22 13.39
CA LYS A 73 20.84 12.40 12.77
C LYS A 73 20.82 13.45 11.65
N GLY A 74 21.96 14.01 11.29
CA GLY A 74 22.04 15.03 10.23
C GLY A 74 21.75 16.45 10.70
N LEU A 75 21.71 16.70 12.00
CA LEU A 75 21.63 18.02 12.63
C LEU A 75 22.94 18.36 13.34
N PRO A 76 24.06 18.59 12.62
CA PRO A 76 25.32 18.94 13.27
C PRO A 76 25.17 20.32 13.92
N VAL A 77 25.27 20.35 15.24
CA VAL A 77 25.19 21.59 16.04
C VAL A 77 26.30 21.57 17.07
N SER A 78 27.04 22.66 17.18
CA SER A 78 27.99 22.84 18.31
C SER A 78 27.25 23.56 19.45
N LEU A 79 27.15 22.90 20.59
CA LEU A 79 26.41 23.40 21.74
C LEU A 79 27.36 24.13 22.70
N PRO A 80 26.96 25.26 23.28
CA PRO A 80 27.70 25.89 24.35
C PRO A 80 27.64 25.08 25.66
N SER A 81 28.65 25.21 26.51
CA SER A 81 28.68 24.52 27.80
C SER A 81 27.59 25.00 28.80
N ASP A 82 27.03 26.18 28.60
CA ASP A 82 25.87 26.63 29.36
C ASP A 82 24.60 25.92 28.89
N PRO A 83 23.90 25.15 29.76
CA PRO A 83 22.69 24.42 29.40
C PRO A 83 21.56 25.30 28.84
N ASN A 84 21.40 26.53 29.33
CA ASN A 84 20.35 27.43 28.85
C ASN A 84 20.63 27.85 27.39
N LEU A 85 21.88 28.20 27.09
CA LEU A 85 22.28 28.57 25.73
C LEU A 85 22.27 27.38 24.80
N ALA A 86 22.64 26.20 25.30
CA ALA A 86 22.57 24.95 24.53
C ALA A 86 21.12 24.61 24.13
N VAL A 87 20.16 24.71 25.07
CA VAL A 87 18.73 24.54 24.81
C VAL A 87 18.24 25.50 23.74
N VAL A 88 18.50 26.81 23.92
CA VAL A 88 18.09 27.82 22.92
C VAL A 88 18.61 27.46 21.52
N LYS A 89 19.85 26.98 21.44
CA LYS A 89 20.46 26.60 20.16
C LYS A 89 19.81 25.37 19.55
N ILE A 90 19.50 24.35 20.35
CA ILE A 90 18.76 23.13 19.88
C ILE A 90 17.37 23.53 19.39
N LEU A 91 16.61 24.29 20.21
CA LEU A 91 15.25 24.69 19.83
C LEU A 91 15.24 25.58 18.58
N LYS A 92 16.24 26.46 18.44
CA LYS A 92 16.40 27.26 17.23
C LYS A 92 16.64 26.39 16.00
N VAL A 93 17.45 25.35 16.10
CA VAL A 93 17.70 24.41 14.99
C VAL A 93 16.46 23.61 14.65
N ILE A 94 15.68 23.16 15.64
CA ILE A 94 14.48 22.33 15.43
C ILE A 94 13.30 23.15 14.90
N PHE A 95 13.02 24.32 15.50
CA PHE A 95 11.78 25.07 15.29
C PHE A 95 11.91 26.33 14.44
N THR A 96 13.10 26.71 13.93
CA THR A 96 13.21 27.83 12.99
C THR A 96 12.95 27.37 11.55
N SER A 97 12.14 28.13 10.85
CA SER A 97 11.95 27.98 9.40
C SER A 97 13.17 28.53 8.67
N ASP A 98 14.08 27.66 8.28
CA ASP A 98 15.11 27.99 7.32
C ASP A 98 14.58 27.61 5.93
N LYS A 99 14.12 28.59 5.17
CA LYS A 99 13.56 28.38 3.82
C LYS A 99 14.58 27.82 2.83
N ASP A 100 15.87 27.93 3.16
CA ASP A 100 16.99 27.48 2.34
C ASP A 100 17.51 26.08 2.73
N ALA A 101 16.88 25.43 3.72
CA ALA A 101 17.29 24.09 4.13
C ALA A 101 16.91 23.04 3.07
N ALA A 102 17.83 22.11 2.84
CA ALA A 102 17.55 20.95 2.00
C ALA A 102 16.30 20.20 2.50
N PRO A 103 15.52 19.54 1.62
CA PRO A 103 14.31 18.79 2.03
C PRO A 103 14.55 17.79 3.17
N SER A 104 15.73 17.17 3.22
CA SER A 104 16.15 16.28 4.31
C SER A 104 16.22 17.01 5.67
N GLY A 105 16.66 18.27 5.69
CA GLY A 105 16.71 19.06 6.93
C GLY A 105 15.32 19.40 7.48
N PHE A 106 14.34 19.63 6.63
CA PHE A 106 12.95 19.80 7.05
C PHE A 106 12.39 18.53 7.72
N THR A 107 12.58 17.36 7.08
CA THR A 107 12.13 16.06 7.60
C THR A 107 12.68 15.80 9.01
N ILE A 108 13.97 16.02 9.20
CA ILE A 108 14.62 15.77 10.49
C ILE A 108 14.08 16.73 11.56
N ARG A 109 13.94 18.01 11.23
CA ARG A 109 13.36 19.01 12.15
C ARG A 109 11.93 18.65 12.54
N LEU A 110 11.10 18.24 11.58
CA LEU A 110 9.75 17.78 11.84
C LEU A 110 9.73 16.59 12.81
N MET A 111 10.58 15.59 12.60
CA MET A 111 10.69 14.43 13.50
C MET A 111 11.06 14.84 14.92
N PHE A 112 12.00 15.76 15.09
CA PHE A 112 12.38 16.25 16.41
C PHE A 112 11.27 17.10 17.04
N ALA A 113 10.52 17.88 16.28
CA ALA A 113 9.37 18.63 16.77
C ALA A 113 8.29 17.68 17.30
N ILE A 114 7.96 16.64 16.54
CA ILE A 114 7.02 15.59 16.95
C ILE A 114 7.48 14.90 18.23
N ALA A 115 8.74 14.48 18.29
CA ALA A 115 9.31 13.84 19.48
C ALA A 115 9.26 14.74 20.73
N SER A 116 9.55 16.02 20.55
CA SER A 116 9.52 17.01 21.63
C SER A 116 8.09 17.23 22.13
N HIS A 117 7.13 17.35 21.24
CA HIS A 117 5.72 17.46 21.60
C HIS A 117 5.22 16.21 22.35
N LEU A 118 5.54 15.01 21.82
CA LEU A 118 5.21 13.76 22.48
C LEU A 118 5.81 13.70 23.91
N LEU A 119 7.04 14.16 24.09
CA LEU A 119 7.68 14.20 25.42
C LEU A 119 6.91 15.08 26.40
N VAL A 120 6.44 16.25 25.97
CA VAL A 120 5.60 17.15 26.81
C VAL A 120 4.34 16.42 27.24
N GLN A 121 3.63 15.81 26.30
CA GLN A 121 2.40 15.06 26.57
C GLN A 121 2.64 13.92 27.57
N LEU A 122 3.76 13.21 27.46
CA LEU A 122 4.13 12.15 28.41
C LEU A 122 4.39 12.67 29.82
N VAL A 123 5.06 13.84 29.93
CA VAL A 123 5.34 14.47 31.22
C VAL A 123 4.06 15.04 31.87
N GLU A 124 3.16 15.60 31.08
CA GLU A 124 1.85 16.05 31.58
C GLU A 124 1.04 14.85 32.14
N LYS A 125 1.06 13.72 31.45
CA LYS A 125 0.44 12.47 31.94
C LYS A 125 1.06 12.00 33.25
N ARG A 126 2.39 12.04 33.37
CA ARG A 126 3.09 11.74 34.63
C ARG A 126 2.61 12.63 35.76
N ASN A 127 2.43 13.91 35.50
CA ASN A 127 2.06 14.90 36.50
C ASN A 127 0.54 14.90 36.81
N SER A 128 -0.25 14.22 36.03
CA SER A 128 -1.69 14.07 36.25
C SER A 128 -1.97 13.33 37.55
N LYS A 129 -2.82 13.95 38.40
CA LYS A 129 -3.22 13.36 39.70
C LYS A 129 -4.31 12.28 39.56
N ALA A 130 -4.81 12.03 38.37
CA ALA A 130 -5.94 11.13 38.17
C ALA A 130 -5.60 9.66 38.44
N ILE A 131 -4.38 9.23 38.07
CA ILE A 131 -3.85 7.90 38.39
C ILE A 131 -2.40 8.07 38.82
N PRO A 132 -1.95 7.46 39.94
CA PRO A 132 -0.54 7.48 40.31
C PRO A 132 0.32 6.90 39.19
N PHE A 133 1.39 7.60 38.80
CA PHE A 133 2.27 7.21 37.72
C PHE A 133 2.82 5.78 37.89
N GLU A 134 3.20 5.41 39.12
CA GLU A 134 3.73 4.09 39.43
C GLU A 134 2.71 2.95 39.14
N ASN A 135 1.42 3.22 39.18
CA ASN A 135 0.38 2.23 38.86
C ASN A 135 0.21 1.99 37.37
N ILE A 136 0.81 2.84 36.51
CA ILE A 136 0.76 2.73 35.06
C ILE A 136 2.00 1.98 34.54
N ILE A 137 3.11 2.01 35.29
CA ILE A 137 4.38 1.44 34.87
C ILE A 137 4.32 -0.09 34.79
N VAL A 138 4.82 -0.62 33.68
CA VAL A 138 4.94 -2.07 33.43
C VAL A 138 6.39 -2.50 33.67
N TYR A 139 6.56 -3.64 34.28
CA TYR A 139 7.88 -4.22 34.53
C TYR A 139 8.10 -5.42 33.61
N ASN A 140 9.22 -5.43 32.89
CA ASN A 140 9.58 -6.62 32.15
C ASN A 140 10.20 -7.72 33.06
N LYS A 141 10.47 -8.90 32.51
CA LYS A 141 11.04 -10.04 33.23
C LYS A 141 12.42 -9.79 33.90
N TRP A 142 13.08 -8.69 33.58
CA TRP A 142 14.37 -8.28 34.17
C TRP A 142 14.21 -7.10 35.14
N GLY A 143 12.98 -6.74 35.52
CA GLY A 143 12.70 -5.65 36.45
C GLY A 143 12.89 -4.25 35.89
N LYS A 144 13.06 -4.10 34.56
CA LYS A 144 13.12 -2.78 33.91
C LYS A 144 11.73 -2.17 33.80
N ARG A 145 11.68 -0.85 33.98
CA ARG A 145 10.45 -0.04 34.03
C ARG A 145 10.12 0.50 32.63
N PHE A 146 8.91 0.25 32.15
CA PHE A 146 8.44 0.76 30.89
C PHE A 146 7.12 1.53 31.07
N PHE A 147 7.00 2.65 30.34
CA PHE A 147 5.75 3.37 30.27
C PHE A 147 4.93 2.81 29.09
N PRO A 148 3.73 2.22 29.35
CA PRO A 148 2.87 1.72 28.27
C PRO A 148 2.25 2.90 27.52
N LEU A 149 2.40 2.93 26.20
CA LEU A 149 1.93 3.99 25.34
C LEU A 149 1.23 3.43 24.10
N VAL A 150 -0.03 3.80 23.93
CA VAL A 150 -0.73 3.62 22.64
C VAL A 150 -0.80 4.97 21.96
N LEU A 151 -0.10 5.10 20.85
CA LEU A 151 -0.10 6.30 20.02
C LEU A 151 -1.04 6.06 18.84
N SER A 152 -2.06 6.91 18.70
CA SER A 152 -2.98 6.89 17.56
C SER A 152 -2.79 8.16 16.73
N ILE A 153 -2.65 7.99 15.43
CA ILE A 153 -2.47 9.09 14.48
C ILE A 153 -3.52 8.93 13.39
N ASP A 154 -4.24 10.01 13.12
CA ASP A 154 -5.23 10.08 12.05
C ASP A 154 -4.65 10.86 10.88
N GLU A 155 -4.76 10.29 9.68
CA GLU A 155 -4.34 10.86 8.40
C GLU A 155 -2.95 11.53 8.41
N PRO A 156 -1.87 10.82 8.82
CA PRO A 156 -0.52 11.40 8.87
C PRO A 156 0.01 11.83 7.50
N GLU A 157 -0.68 11.48 6.42
CA GLU A 157 -0.37 11.86 5.04
C GLU A 157 -0.74 13.29 4.69
N LEU A 158 -1.61 13.96 5.44
CA LEU A 158 -2.04 15.32 5.13
C LEU A 158 -0.83 16.25 4.98
N HIS A 159 -0.73 16.91 3.81
CA HIS A 159 0.35 17.83 3.45
C HIS A 159 1.77 17.22 3.41
N LEU A 160 1.93 15.90 3.54
CA LEU A 160 3.22 15.22 3.50
C LEU A 160 3.48 14.53 2.17
N HIS A 161 4.70 14.72 1.67
CA HIS A 161 5.20 13.96 0.53
C HIS A 161 5.32 12.45 0.89
N PRO A 162 5.09 11.49 -0.04
CA PRO A 162 5.14 10.05 0.24
C PRO A 162 6.37 9.58 1.04
N TYR A 163 7.56 10.07 0.69
CA TYR A 163 8.78 9.75 1.44
C TYR A 163 8.74 10.25 2.89
N LEU A 164 8.15 11.42 3.11
CA LEU A 164 8.05 12.01 4.43
C LEU A 164 7.02 11.28 5.30
N GLN A 165 5.91 10.85 4.72
CA GLN A 165 4.93 9.99 5.39
C GLN A 165 5.61 8.74 5.96
N ARG A 166 6.35 8.01 5.12
CA ARG A 166 7.07 6.80 5.55
C ARG A 166 8.15 7.10 6.59
N ALA A 167 8.87 8.21 6.42
CA ALA A 167 9.93 8.59 7.34
C ALA A 167 9.39 8.97 8.74
N VAL A 168 8.29 9.71 8.81
CA VAL A 168 7.64 10.08 10.08
C VAL A 168 7.13 8.83 10.79
N LEU A 169 6.42 7.94 10.10
CA LEU A 169 5.90 6.71 10.70
C LEU A 169 7.03 5.79 11.19
N ALA A 170 8.10 5.64 10.40
CA ALA A 170 9.28 4.87 10.81
C ALA A 170 9.97 5.47 12.04
N PHE A 171 10.05 6.80 12.11
CA PHE A 171 10.62 7.49 13.26
C PHE A 171 9.78 7.30 14.53
N LEU A 172 8.46 7.45 14.43
CA LEU A 172 7.55 7.19 15.56
C LEU A 172 7.65 5.74 16.04
N GLN A 173 7.70 4.81 15.12
CA GLN A 173 7.91 3.40 15.45
C GLN A 173 9.25 3.19 16.17
N SER A 174 10.33 3.86 15.73
CA SER A 174 11.64 3.77 16.39
C SER A 174 11.65 4.35 17.79
N ILE A 175 10.88 5.41 18.05
CA ILE A 175 10.66 5.97 19.39
C ILE A 175 9.96 4.94 20.27
N LEU A 176 8.86 4.37 19.81
CA LEU A 176 8.05 3.42 20.57
C LEU A 176 8.80 2.11 20.85
N ASN A 177 9.68 1.70 19.95
CA ASN A 177 10.57 0.54 20.11
C ASN A 177 11.83 0.84 20.94
N ASN A 178 12.03 2.08 21.41
CA ASN A 178 13.23 2.52 22.14
C ASN A 178 14.54 2.45 21.30
N GLU A 179 14.43 2.55 20.00
CA GLU A 179 15.54 2.51 19.04
C GLU A 179 16.09 3.92 18.75
N GLU A 180 15.40 4.98 19.15
CA GLU A 180 15.85 6.37 19.01
C GLU A 180 16.65 6.79 20.25
N PRO A 181 18.00 6.87 20.18
CA PRO A 181 18.82 7.01 21.37
C PRO A 181 18.63 8.32 22.11
N PHE A 182 18.47 9.44 21.39
CA PHE A 182 18.29 10.76 21.99
C PHE A 182 16.98 10.84 22.75
N PHE A 183 15.90 10.41 22.13
CA PHE A 183 14.58 10.42 22.76
C PHE A 183 14.49 9.46 23.95
N LYS A 184 15.10 8.28 23.83
CA LYS A 184 15.17 7.31 24.93
C LYS A 184 15.85 7.92 26.18
N LYS A 185 16.96 8.67 26.01
CA LYS A 185 17.62 9.34 27.12
C LYS A 185 16.78 10.43 27.75
N LEU A 186 16.06 11.20 26.92
CA LEU A 186 15.11 12.18 27.43
C LEU A 186 14.03 11.51 28.28
N ILE A 187 13.43 10.42 27.82
CA ILE A 187 12.44 9.64 28.59
C ILE A 187 13.01 9.13 29.91
N GLN A 188 14.18 8.51 29.87
CA GLN A 188 14.84 8.00 31.07
C GLN A 188 15.04 9.10 32.12
N ARG A 189 15.49 10.27 31.69
CA ARG A 189 15.75 11.40 32.58
C ARG A 189 14.48 12.04 33.13
N THR A 190 13.50 12.27 32.25
CA THR A 190 12.27 13.03 32.60
C THR A 190 11.21 12.17 33.27
N LEU A 191 11.04 10.92 32.86
CA LEU A 191 10.02 10.03 33.40
C LEU A 191 10.56 9.03 34.42
N GLY A 192 11.88 8.81 34.48
CA GLY A 192 12.49 7.84 35.37
C GLY A 192 12.16 6.38 35.00
N VAL A 193 11.94 6.09 33.72
CA VAL A 193 11.68 4.75 33.17
C VAL A 193 12.76 4.33 32.19
N ASP A 194 12.92 3.03 31.96
CA ASP A 194 13.95 2.52 31.03
C ASP A 194 13.57 2.71 29.55
N GLY A 195 12.28 2.92 29.26
CA GLY A 195 11.77 3.13 27.91
C GLY A 195 10.24 3.12 27.85
N LEU A 196 9.74 3.00 26.63
CA LEU A 196 8.31 2.83 26.32
C LEU A 196 7.99 1.37 26.02
N ASP A 197 6.80 0.94 26.40
CA ASP A 197 6.13 -0.26 25.86
C ASP A 197 5.03 0.25 24.93
N GLY A 198 5.42 0.46 23.66
CA GLY A 198 4.67 1.32 22.75
C GLY A 198 3.98 0.55 21.62
N GLN A 199 2.78 1.00 21.27
CA GLN A 199 2.03 0.57 20.09
C GLN A 199 1.64 1.78 19.25
N LEU A 200 1.73 1.66 17.92
CA LEU A 200 1.35 2.68 16.96
C LEU A 200 0.12 2.22 16.18
N PHE A 201 -0.96 3.00 16.24
CA PHE A 201 -2.12 2.87 15.37
C PHE A 201 -2.15 4.04 14.39
N VAL A 202 -2.31 3.74 13.12
CA VAL A 202 -2.38 4.75 12.05
C VAL A 202 -3.67 4.57 11.29
N VAL A 203 -4.52 5.58 11.28
CA VAL A 203 -5.67 5.66 10.38
C VAL A 203 -5.21 6.42 9.14
N THR A 204 -5.34 5.84 7.98
CA THR A 204 -4.79 6.43 6.74
C THR A 204 -5.60 6.07 5.51
N HIS A 205 -5.64 6.99 4.55
CA HIS A 205 -6.13 6.78 3.19
C HIS A 205 -4.97 6.69 2.17
N SER A 206 -3.72 6.71 2.63
CA SER A 206 -2.53 6.65 1.77
C SER A 206 -1.95 5.24 1.68
N THR A 207 -1.72 4.76 0.45
CA THR A 207 -0.98 3.52 0.21
C THR A 207 0.47 3.59 0.69
N ASP A 208 1.05 4.79 0.74
CA ASP A 208 2.41 5.02 1.22
C ASP A 208 2.54 4.93 2.74
N SER A 209 1.48 5.26 3.47
CA SER A 209 1.43 5.12 4.93
C SER A 209 1.14 3.69 5.38
N LEU A 210 0.61 2.82 4.51
CA LEU A 210 0.42 1.41 4.82
C LEU A 210 1.76 0.67 4.90
N VAL A 211 1.91 -0.13 5.96
CA VAL A 211 3.04 -1.05 6.13
C VAL A 211 3.05 -2.14 5.05
N ASN A 212 4.23 -2.73 4.80
CA ASN A 212 4.38 -3.82 3.82
C ASN A 212 4.10 -5.22 4.41
N ASP A 213 3.31 -5.28 5.46
CA ASP A 213 2.91 -6.53 6.10
C ASP A 213 1.39 -6.53 6.33
N TYR A 214 0.67 -7.34 5.56
CA TYR A 214 -0.79 -7.43 5.65
C TYR A 214 -1.28 -7.80 7.06
N ARG A 215 -0.47 -8.49 7.88
CA ARG A 215 -0.81 -8.88 9.24
C ARG A 215 -0.99 -7.69 10.18
N GLN A 216 -0.40 -6.56 9.85
CA GLN A 216 -0.53 -5.32 10.63
C GLN A 216 -1.67 -4.43 10.13
N ILE A 217 -2.43 -4.87 9.13
CA ILE A 217 -3.52 -4.08 8.56
C ILE A 217 -4.83 -4.49 9.21
N ILE A 218 -5.60 -3.47 9.61
CA ILE A 218 -6.97 -3.58 10.08
C ILE A 218 -7.84 -2.80 9.10
N ARG A 219 -8.79 -3.47 8.44
CA ARG A 219 -9.74 -2.82 7.55
C ARG A 219 -11.09 -2.72 8.21
N LEU A 220 -11.62 -1.50 8.28
CA LEU A 220 -13.00 -1.22 8.65
C LEU A 220 -13.86 -1.20 7.38
N TYR A 221 -15.03 -1.82 7.41
CA TYR A 221 -15.96 -1.84 6.28
C TYR A 221 -17.41 -1.90 6.77
N TRP A 222 -18.34 -1.48 5.91
CA TRP A 222 -19.76 -1.58 6.18
C TRP A 222 -20.29 -2.91 5.66
N ASN A 223 -21.05 -3.63 6.48
CA ASN A 223 -21.79 -4.80 6.02
C ASN A 223 -23.12 -4.39 5.37
N GLU A 224 -23.87 -5.37 4.87
CA GLU A 224 -25.19 -5.17 4.23
C GLU A 224 -26.20 -4.49 5.17
N GLU A 225 -26.09 -4.70 6.48
CA GLU A 225 -26.93 -4.06 7.50
C GLU A 225 -26.47 -2.64 7.87
N LYS A 226 -25.51 -2.06 7.13
CA LYS A 226 -24.89 -0.76 7.43
C LYS A 226 -24.27 -0.69 8.84
N LYS A 227 -23.73 -1.81 9.33
CA LYS A 227 -22.94 -1.86 10.55
C LYS A 227 -21.46 -1.92 10.21
N VAL A 228 -20.66 -1.19 10.97
CA VAL A 228 -19.20 -1.26 10.83
C VAL A 228 -18.72 -2.65 11.27
N GLN A 229 -17.93 -3.28 10.44
CA GLN A 229 -17.26 -4.54 10.68
C GLN A 229 -15.76 -4.35 10.58
N VAL A 230 -15.01 -5.28 11.15
CA VAL A 230 -13.56 -5.25 11.22
C VAL A 230 -12.98 -6.51 10.61
N SER A 231 -11.98 -6.36 9.76
CA SER A 231 -11.14 -7.45 9.28
C SER A 231 -9.69 -7.17 9.65
N CYS A 232 -9.07 -8.10 10.37
CA CYS A 232 -7.73 -7.95 10.90
C CYS A 232 -6.78 -8.97 10.27
N GLY A 233 -5.73 -8.49 9.63
CA GLY A 233 -4.75 -9.33 8.94
C GLY A 233 -4.01 -10.32 9.84
N THR A 234 -3.86 -10.04 11.14
CA THR A 234 -3.26 -10.98 12.11
C THR A 234 -4.04 -12.28 12.26
N THR A 235 -5.35 -12.26 11.96
CA THR A 235 -6.20 -13.44 12.02
C THR A 235 -6.11 -14.33 10.78
N PHE A 236 -5.37 -13.91 9.77
CA PHE A 236 -5.24 -14.65 8.52
C PHE A 236 -4.08 -15.64 8.62
N HIS A 237 -4.39 -16.90 8.28
CA HIS A 237 -3.40 -17.95 8.22
C HIS A 237 -3.26 -18.42 6.77
N PHE A 238 -2.09 -18.21 6.19
CA PHE A 238 -1.71 -18.69 4.87
C PHE A 238 -0.53 -19.66 4.99
N ASN A 239 -0.41 -20.56 4.01
CA ASN A 239 0.77 -21.40 3.93
C ASN A 239 1.98 -20.57 3.44
N ARG A 240 3.19 -21.09 3.64
CA ARG A 240 4.45 -20.40 3.33
C ARG A 240 4.58 -19.95 1.87
N GLU A 241 4.02 -20.70 0.94
CA GLU A 241 4.08 -20.34 -0.48
C GLU A 241 3.18 -19.15 -0.80
N ILE A 242 1.96 -19.14 -0.24
CA ILE A 242 1.05 -17.99 -0.38
C ILE A 242 1.68 -16.76 0.27
N GLU A 243 2.21 -16.86 1.48
CA GLU A 243 2.87 -15.74 2.15
C GLU A 243 4.00 -15.14 1.35
N LYS A 244 4.86 -15.97 0.74
CA LYS A 244 5.93 -15.49 -0.14
C LYS A 244 5.38 -14.65 -1.30
N HIS A 245 4.34 -15.13 -1.96
CA HIS A 245 3.69 -14.39 -3.05
C HIS A 245 3.08 -13.07 -2.57
N LEU A 246 2.39 -13.09 -1.42
CA LEU A 246 1.77 -11.90 -0.87
C LEU A 246 2.81 -10.82 -0.52
N ILE A 247 3.94 -11.20 0.08
CA ILE A 247 5.02 -10.27 0.38
C ILE A 247 5.58 -9.64 -0.90
N MET A 248 5.77 -10.42 -1.96
CA MET A 248 6.32 -9.93 -3.22
C MET A 248 5.39 -8.97 -3.98
N HIS A 249 4.07 -9.21 -3.91
CA HIS A 249 3.06 -8.43 -4.65
C HIS A 249 2.31 -7.42 -3.77
N PHE A 250 2.66 -7.31 -2.49
CA PHE A 250 1.93 -6.47 -1.57
C PHE A 250 1.92 -4.99 -1.94
N PRO A 251 2.96 -4.41 -2.52
CA PRO A 251 2.91 -3.03 -3.00
C PRO A 251 1.78 -2.75 -3.99
N GLU A 252 1.53 -3.68 -4.93
CA GLU A 252 0.44 -3.55 -5.90
C GLU A 252 -0.94 -3.83 -5.25
N VAL A 253 -0.98 -4.68 -4.21
CA VAL A 253 -2.23 -5.04 -3.51
C VAL A 253 -2.71 -3.92 -2.57
N LYS A 254 -1.84 -3.04 -2.11
CA LYS A 254 -2.21 -1.94 -1.20
C LYS A 254 -3.35 -1.08 -1.73
N GLU A 255 -3.32 -0.73 -2.99
CA GLU A 255 -4.36 0.06 -3.64
C GLU A 255 -5.71 -0.66 -3.61
N ALA A 256 -5.70 -1.99 -3.81
CA ALA A 256 -6.89 -2.81 -3.75
C ALA A 256 -7.61 -2.74 -2.40
N LEU A 257 -6.90 -2.49 -1.30
CA LEU A 257 -7.51 -2.39 0.03
C LEU A 257 -8.45 -1.17 0.16
N TYR A 258 -8.22 -0.13 -0.65
CA TYR A 258 -9.08 1.07 -0.72
C TYR A 258 -10.15 0.97 -1.81
N SER A 259 -10.04 0.02 -2.73
CA SER A 259 -11.00 -0.14 -3.80
C SER A 259 -12.34 -0.71 -3.31
N ARG A 260 -13.39 -0.57 -4.13
CA ARG A 260 -14.69 -1.20 -3.93
C ARG A 260 -14.79 -2.57 -4.57
N CYS A 261 -13.99 -2.80 -5.63
CA CYS A 261 -13.83 -4.09 -6.29
C CYS A 261 -12.47 -4.15 -6.96
N THR A 262 -11.88 -5.34 -7.03
CA THR A 262 -10.60 -5.54 -7.70
C THR A 262 -10.74 -6.50 -8.86
N ILE A 263 -10.29 -6.09 -10.05
CA ILE A 263 -10.11 -6.97 -11.20
C ILE A 263 -8.69 -7.54 -11.14
N LEU A 264 -8.55 -8.86 -11.18
CA LEU A 264 -7.28 -9.57 -11.26
C LEU A 264 -7.15 -10.20 -12.64
N VAL A 265 -6.06 -9.88 -13.33
CA VAL A 265 -5.72 -10.43 -14.65
C VAL A 265 -4.38 -11.16 -14.61
N GLU A 266 -4.17 -12.08 -15.55
CA GLU A 266 -2.99 -12.92 -15.54
C GLU A 266 -1.71 -12.17 -15.94
N GLY A 267 -1.79 -11.31 -16.96
CA GLY A 267 -0.63 -10.77 -17.62
C GLY A 267 -0.69 -9.28 -17.95
N GLU A 268 0.40 -8.83 -18.56
CA GLU A 268 0.61 -7.43 -18.93
C GLU A 268 -0.30 -6.97 -20.08
N THR A 269 -0.68 -7.89 -20.98
CA THR A 269 -1.50 -7.57 -22.14
C THR A 269 -2.91 -7.19 -21.72
N GLU A 270 -3.51 -7.97 -20.83
CA GLU A 270 -4.80 -7.70 -20.21
C GLU A 270 -4.74 -6.39 -19.39
N TYR A 271 -3.71 -6.26 -18.54
CA TYR A 271 -3.52 -5.07 -17.72
C TYR A 271 -3.45 -3.80 -18.57
N GLY A 272 -2.73 -3.84 -19.71
CA GLY A 272 -2.62 -2.70 -20.61
C GLY A 272 -3.91 -2.35 -21.36
N SER A 273 -4.79 -3.33 -21.64
CA SER A 273 -5.99 -3.15 -22.48
C SER A 273 -7.26 -2.81 -21.69
N PHE A 274 -7.45 -3.37 -20.51
CA PHE A 274 -8.70 -3.27 -19.76
C PHE A 274 -9.15 -1.83 -19.42
N PRO A 275 -8.26 -0.89 -19.05
CA PRO A 275 -8.68 0.50 -18.83
C PRO A 275 -9.27 1.17 -20.08
N TYR A 276 -8.77 0.82 -21.25
CA TYR A 276 -9.27 1.31 -22.53
C TYR A 276 -10.58 0.66 -22.93
N PHE A 277 -10.73 -0.65 -22.69
CA PHE A 277 -12.01 -1.33 -22.88
C PHE A 277 -13.10 -0.74 -22.01
N ALA A 278 -12.83 -0.52 -20.73
CA ALA A 278 -13.75 0.14 -19.81
C ALA A 278 -14.15 1.52 -20.33
N LYS A 279 -13.17 2.34 -20.74
CA LYS A 279 -13.44 3.66 -21.33
C LYS A 279 -14.33 3.58 -22.57
N THR A 280 -14.08 2.62 -23.45
CA THR A 280 -14.87 2.40 -24.67
C THR A 280 -16.31 1.97 -24.36
N LEU A 281 -16.52 1.26 -23.25
CA LEU A 281 -17.83 0.87 -22.71
C LEU A 281 -18.51 2.00 -21.89
N GLY A 282 -17.89 3.17 -21.76
CA GLY A 282 -18.40 4.29 -20.98
C GLY A 282 -18.23 4.11 -19.46
N ILE A 283 -17.33 3.22 -19.04
CA ILE A 283 -17.04 2.91 -17.64
C ILE A 283 -15.71 3.54 -17.25
N ASN A 284 -15.71 4.29 -16.14
CA ASN A 284 -14.48 4.82 -15.53
C ASN A 284 -14.18 4.03 -14.25
N PHE A 285 -13.05 3.34 -14.20
CA PHE A 285 -12.66 2.52 -13.06
C PHE A 285 -12.50 3.34 -11.77
N ASP A 286 -11.91 4.53 -11.86
CA ASP A 286 -11.72 5.40 -10.68
C ASP A 286 -13.06 5.83 -10.10
N TYR A 287 -14.03 6.19 -10.97
CA TYR A 287 -15.38 6.59 -10.54
C TYR A 287 -16.10 5.49 -9.76
N TYR A 288 -15.94 4.23 -10.19
CA TYR A 288 -16.52 3.07 -9.52
C TYR A 288 -15.64 2.53 -8.38
N GLY A 289 -14.44 3.05 -8.19
CA GLY A 289 -13.48 2.55 -7.21
C GLY A 289 -13.00 1.14 -7.56
N ILE A 290 -12.78 0.85 -8.83
CA ILE A 290 -12.30 -0.45 -9.32
C ILE A 290 -10.79 -0.39 -9.48
N CYS A 291 -10.06 -1.26 -8.76
CA CYS A 291 -8.63 -1.46 -8.90
C CYS A 291 -8.35 -2.59 -9.90
N LEU A 292 -7.39 -2.40 -10.80
CA LEU A 292 -6.93 -3.43 -11.74
C LEU A 292 -5.52 -3.87 -11.36
N ILE A 293 -5.31 -5.17 -11.14
CA ILE A 293 -4.01 -5.75 -10.77
C ILE A 293 -3.56 -6.78 -11.80
N ASN A 294 -2.31 -6.65 -12.26
CA ASN A 294 -1.59 -7.71 -12.96
C ASN A 294 -1.01 -8.69 -11.94
N ALA A 295 -1.53 -9.90 -11.87
CA ALA A 295 -1.07 -10.92 -10.95
C ALA A 295 0.25 -11.60 -11.36
N ARG A 296 0.76 -11.33 -12.57
CA ARG A 296 2.00 -11.90 -13.12
C ARG A 296 1.99 -13.43 -13.14
N GLY A 297 0.85 -13.99 -13.51
CA GLY A 297 0.64 -15.41 -13.70
C GLY A 297 -0.59 -15.97 -12.98
N GLU A 298 -1.17 -17.00 -13.56
CA GLU A 298 -2.41 -17.65 -13.11
C GLU A 298 -2.40 -18.04 -11.63
N SER A 299 -1.33 -18.68 -11.18
CA SER A 299 -1.22 -19.17 -9.80
C SER A 299 -1.24 -18.05 -8.75
N SER A 300 -0.85 -16.83 -9.12
CA SER A 300 -0.87 -15.65 -8.24
C SER A 300 -2.26 -15.05 -8.09
N ILE A 301 -3.11 -15.11 -9.13
CA ILE A 301 -4.48 -14.58 -9.11
C ILE A 301 -5.24 -15.12 -7.89
N THR A 302 -5.28 -16.45 -7.75
CA THR A 302 -6.00 -17.11 -6.65
C THR A 302 -5.48 -16.66 -5.28
N LYS A 303 -4.15 -16.53 -5.12
CA LYS A 303 -3.52 -16.17 -3.84
C LYS A 303 -3.82 -14.71 -3.46
N ILE A 304 -3.68 -13.79 -4.41
CA ILE A 304 -3.98 -12.36 -4.23
C ILE A 304 -5.48 -12.19 -3.96
N SER A 305 -6.35 -12.85 -4.72
CA SER A 305 -7.81 -12.83 -4.51
C SER A 305 -8.19 -13.30 -3.11
N GLN A 306 -7.57 -14.37 -2.60
CA GLN A 306 -7.82 -14.84 -1.24
C GLN A 306 -7.50 -13.79 -0.18
N LEU A 307 -6.38 -13.08 -0.31
CA LEU A 307 -6.03 -12.01 0.62
C LEU A 307 -7.04 -10.86 0.58
N ILE A 308 -7.33 -10.35 -0.62
CA ILE A 308 -8.22 -9.21 -0.83
C ILE A 308 -9.62 -9.54 -0.30
N ARG A 309 -10.13 -10.75 -0.57
CA ARG A 309 -11.44 -11.20 -0.08
C ARG A 309 -11.49 -11.43 1.43
N ARG A 310 -10.37 -11.82 2.06
CA ARG A 310 -10.31 -11.88 3.52
C ARG A 310 -10.43 -10.50 4.17
N PHE A 311 -10.02 -9.46 3.48
CA PHE A 311 -10.32 -8.08 3.87
C PHE A 311 -11.73 -7.61 3.45
N HIS A 312 -12.61 -8.51 3.04
CA HIS A 312 -13.98 -8.21 2.59
C HIS A 312 -14.04 -7.23 1.42
N ASN A 313 -13.09 -7.32 0.51
CA ASN A 313 -13.13 -6.60 -0.76
C ASN A 313 -13.41 -7.58 -1.90
N PRO A 314 -14.49 -7.40 -2.69
CA PRO A 314 -14.83 -8.31 -3.76
C PRO A 314 -13.76 -8.30 -4.86
N THR A 315 -13.55 -9.46 -5.47
CA THR A 315 -12.63 -9.63 -6.60
C THR A 315 -13.31 -10.29 -7.78
N VAL A 316 -12.96 -9.84 -8.97
CA VAL A 316 -13.29 -10.47 -10.27
C VAL A 316 -11.98 -10.96 -10.88
N CYS A 317 -11.87 -12.26 -11.09
CA CYS A 317 -10.63 -12.89 -11.54
C CYS A 317 -10.81 -13.40 -12.98
N LEU A 318 -10.02 -12.90 -13.93
CA LEU A 318 -10.00 -13.39 -15.30
C LEU A 318 -8.88 -14.41 -15.46
N TYR A 319 -9.25 -15.58 -15.96
CA TYR A 319 -8.33 -16.69 -16.27
C TYR A 319 -8.45 -17.07 -17.74
N ASP A 320 -7.39 -17.62 -18.29
CA ASP A 320 -7.43 -18.30 -19.57
C ASP A 320 -8.31 -19.56 -19.49
N LYS A 321 -9.01 -19.91 -20.55
CA LYS A 321 -9.98 -21.03 -20.57
C LYS A 321 -9.33 -22.39 -20.37
N ASP A 322 -8.07 -22.56 -20.74
CA ASP A 322 -7.35 -23.82 -20.53
C ASP A 322 -7.23 -24.19 -19.04
N VAL A 323 -7.17 -23.19 -18.16
CA VAL A 323 -7.18 -23.39 -16.70
C VAL A 323 -8.51 -23.96 -16.18
N MET A 324 -9.64 -23.59 -16.80
CA MET A 324 -10.97 -24.08 -16.42
C MET A 324 -11.10 -25.58 -16.55
N VAL A 325 -10.49 -26.16 -17.59
CA VAL A 325 -10.58 -27.59 -17.88
C VAL A 325 -9.86 -28.42 -16.82
N GLU A 326 -8.74 -27.94 -16.32
CA GLU A 326 -7.92 -28.63 -15.33
C GLU A 326 -8.45 -28.45 -13.90
N ASN A 327 -8.88 -27.25 -13.55
CA ASN A 327 -9.32 -26.95 -12.18
C ASN A 327 -10.15 -25.65 -12.13
N PRO A 328 -11.49 -25.71 -12.16
CA PRO A 328 -12.33 -24.54 -12.07
C PRO A 328 -12.03 -23.72 -10.81
N LYS A 329 -11.79 -22.42 -10.97
CA LYS A 329 -11.45 -21.52 -9.86
C LYS A 329 -12.71 -20.88 -9.29
N PRO A 330 -12.86 -20.78 -7.96
CA PRO A 330 -13.94 -20.03 -7.36
C PRO A 330 -13.85 -18.56 -7.76
N TYR A 331 -14.99 -17.96 -8.09
CA TYR A 331 -15.09 -16.55 -8.54
C TYR A 331 -14.33 -16.24 -9.83
N GLY A 332 -14.02 -17.26 -10.64
CA GLY A 332 -13.30 -17.13 -11.89
C GLY A 332 -14.21 -16.78 -13.04
N PHE A 333 -13.81 -15.80 -13.83
CA PHE A 333 -14.27 -15.57 -15.19
C PHE A 333 -13.22 -16.12 -16.13
N TYR A 334 -13.65 -16.58 -17.30
CA TYR A 334 -12.77 -17.25 -18.24
C TYR A 334 -12.88 -16.62 -19.61
N THR A 335 -11.79 -16.65 -20.38
CA THR A 335 -11.83 -16.31 -21.79
C THR A 335 -12.79 -17.25 -22.54
N ASP A 336 -13.40 -16.77 -23.62
CA ASP A 336 -14.31 -17.59 -24.46
C ASP A 336 -13.52 -18.68 -25.22
N TYR A 337 -12.29 -18.35 -25.61
CA TYR A 337 -11.33 -19.25 -26.27
C TYR A 337 -10.16 -19.58 -25.36
N ILE A 338 -9.14 -20.25 -25.91
CA ILE A 338 -8.03 -20.82 -25.14
C ILE A 338 -7.26 -19.82 -24.29
N CYS A 339 -7.21 -18.54 -24.70
CA CYS A 339 -6.55 -17.46 -23.98
C CYS A 339 -6.98 -16.09 -24.51
N TYR A 340 -6.56 -15.04 -23.81
CA TYR A 340 -6.85 -13.64 -24.10
C TYR A 340 -6.61 -13.26 -25.57
N GLU A 341 -5.44 -13.58 -26.15
CA GLU A 341 -5.11 -13.18 -27.52
C GLU A 341 -6.02 -13.85 -28.54
N MET A 342 -6.46 -15.07 -28.27
CA MET A 342 -7.38 -15.77 -29.16
C MET A 342 -8.77 -15.13 -29.13
N ASP A 343 -9.24 -14.69 -27.95
CA ASP A 343 -10.49 -13.96 -27.81
C ASP A 343 -10.47 -12.66 -28.65
N VAL A 344 -9.39 -11.89 -28.56
CA VAL A 344 -9.20 -10.66 -29.34
C VAL A 344 -9.25 -10.93 -30.84
N VAL A 345 -8.52 -11.95 -31.30
CA VAL A 345 -8.49 -12.32 -32.74
C VAL A 345 -9.87 -12.76 -33.22
N GLN A 346 -10.56 -13.59 -32.45
CA GLN A 346 -11.88 -14.09 -32.82
C GLN A 346 -12.94 -12.99 -32.83
N ALA A 347 -12.90 -12.07 -31.89
CA ALA A 347 -13.81 -10.92 -31.88
C ALA A 347 -13.60 -10.05 -33.13
N CYS A 348 -12.36 -9.81 -33.54
CA CYS A 348 -12.06 -9.07 -34.76
C CYS A 348 -12.44 -9.79 -36.05
N ILE A 349 -12.30 -11.12 -36.10
CA ILE A 349 -12.76 -11.92 -37.25
C ILE A 349 -14.29 -11.91 -37.32
N SER A 350 -14.98 -12.16 -36.23
CA SER A 350 -16.44 -12.23 -36.16
C SER A 350 -17.11 -10.92 -36.50
N SER A 351 -16.50 -9.80 -36.11
CA SER A 351 -16.98 -8.44 -36.47
C SER A 351 -16.58 -7.99 -37.87
N GLY A 352 -15.80 -8.81 -38.62
CA GLY A 352 -15.24 -8.43 -39.92
C GLY A 352 -14.18 -7.32 -39.86
N SER A 353 -13.64 -7.02 -38.67
CA SER A 353 -12.78 -5.89 -38.38
C SER A 353 -11.29 -6.24 -38.31
N ILE A 354 -10.82 -7.23 -39.06
CA ILE A 354 -9.41 -7.66 -39.01
C ILE A 354 -8.40 -6.52 -39.26
N GLY A 355 -8.83 -5.48 -40.00
CA GLY A 355 -8.02 -4.26 -40.22
C GLY A 355 -7.66 -3.52 -38.92
N VAL A 356 -8.40 -3.73 -37.85
CA VAL A 356 -8.10 -3.18 -36.52
C VAL A 356 -6.80 -3.79 -35.98
N LEU A 357 -6.64 -5.12 -36.12
CA LEU A 357 -5.42 -5.81 -35.68
C LEU A 357 -4.20 -5.33 -36.49
N ASN A 358 -4.34 -5.00 -37.78
CA ASN A 358 -3.24 -4.40 -38.53
C ASN A 358 -2.83 -3.03 -37.93
N ARG A 359 -3.78 -2.21 -37.48
CA ARG A 359 -3.48 -0.94 -36.82
C ARG A 359 -2.73 -1.18 -35.49
N VAL A 360 -3.17 -2.16 -34.71
CA VAL A 360 -2.47 -2.57 -33.48
C VAL A 360 -1.02 -2.92 -33.80
N ILE A 361 -0.79 -3.79 -34.78
CA ILE A 361 0.55 -4.27 -35.16
C ILE A 361 1.44 -3.09 -35.61
N HIS A 362 0.91 -2.24 -36.47
CA HIS A 362 1.68 -1.07 -36.99
C HIS A 362 1.92 0.05 -35.97
N SER A 363 1.14 0.08 -34.88
CA SER A 363 1.34 1.08 -33.82
C SER A 363 2.42 0.71 -32.81
N VAL A 364 2.84 -0.54 -32.80
CA VAL A 364 3.92 -1.02 -31.93
C VAL A 364 5.25 -0.75 -32.61
N GLU A 365 6.09 0.07 -32.00
CA GLU A 365 7.44 0.38 -32.50
C GLU A 365 8.27 -0.89 -32.69
N ASP A 366 9.09 -0.92 -33.74
CA ASP A 366 9.94 -2.06 -34.12
C ASP A 366 9.18 -3.37 -34.45
N SER A 367 7.86 -3.31 -34.57
CA SER A 367 7.08 -4.49 -34.90
C SER A 367 7.16 -4.81 -36.39
N SER A 368 7.27 -6.09 -36.68
CA SER A 368 7.20 -6.62 -38.06
C SER A 368 5.86 -7.32 -38.28
N ASP A 369 5.27 -7.13 -39.46
CA ASP A 369 4.10 -7.89 -39.91
C ASP A 369 4.43 -9.33 -40.33
N VAL A 370 5.69 -9.76 -40.11
CA VAL A 370 6.17 -11.10 -40.41
C VAL A 370 6.01 -12.02 -39.22
N VAL A 371 5.17 -13.06 -39.39
CA VAL A 371 5.11 -14.15 -38.41
C VAL A 371 6.19 -15.17 -38.79
N ASN A 372 7.29 -15.11 -38.08
CA ASN A 372 8.47 -15.96 -38.32
C ASN A 372 8.30 -17.37 -37.71
N SER A 373 9.30 -18.25 -37.97
CA SER A 373 9.27 -19.65 -37.48
C SER A 373 9.16 -19.80 -35.95
N SER A 374 9.71 -18.83 -35.17
CA SER A 374 9.64 -18.85 -33.71
C SER A 374 8.22 -18.58 -33.23
N LEU A 375 7.55 -17.56 -33.80
CA LEU A 375 6.16 -17.23 -33.49
C LEU A 375 5.21 -18.36 -33.87
N VAL A 376 5.38 -18.92 -35.09
CA VAL A 376 4.61 -20.08 -35.54
C VAL A 376 4.77 -21.28 -34.58
N LYS A 377 6.00 -21.56 -34.14
CA LYS A 377 6.27 -22.66 -33.21
C LYS A 377 5.58 -22.44 -31.85
N LYS A 378 5.71 -21.23 -31.26
CA LYS A 378 5.07 -20.90 -29.99
C LYS A 378 3.54 -21.05 -30.06
N ALA A 379 2.92 -20.47 -31.09
CA ALA A 379 1.48 -20.57 -31.32
C ALA A 379 1.00 -22.01 -31.55
N GLY A 380 1.72 -22.77 -32.37
CA GLY A 380 1.41 -24.18 -32.61
C GLY A 380 1.48 -25.02 -31.34
N GLN A 381 2.47 -24.78 -30.48
CA GLN A 381 2.57 -25.44 -29.17
C GLN A 381 1.37 -25.10 -28.25
N LYS A 382 1.00 -23.81 -28.12
CA LYS A 382 -0.17 -23.40 -27.32
C LYS A 382 -1.47 -24.02 -27.84
N LEU A 383 -1.60 -24.19 -29.16
CA LEU A 383 -2.81 -24.76 -29.80
C LEU A 383 -2.78 -26.28 -29.95
N GLY A 384 -1.75 -26.96 -29.43
CA GLY A 384 -1.62 -28.42 -29.56
C GLY A 384 -1.46 -28.93 -31.02
N MET A 385 -0.92 -28.11 -31.92
CA MET A 385 -0.80 -28.43 -33.35
C MET A 385 0.49 -29.19 -33.65
N ALA A 386 0.45 -30.07 -34.68
CA ALA A 386 1.63 -30.76 -35.17
C ALA A 386 2.66 -29.77 -35.77
N ARG A 387 3.95 -30.08 -35.59
CA ARG A 387 5.05 -29.27 -36.17
C ARG A 387 4.92 -29.18 -37.68
N GLY A 388 5.10 -27.99 -38.25
CA GLY A 388 5.08 -27.76 -39.71
C GLY A 388 3.68 -27.54 -40.29
N SER A 389 2.61 -27.48 -39.49
CA SER A 389 1.25 -27.23 -39.98
C SER A 389 1.11 -25.88 -40.69
N TYR A 390 1.91 -24.88 -40.29
CA TYR A 390 1.90 -23.53 -40.86
C TYR A 390 3.34 -23.05 -41.14
N PRO A 391 3.66 -22.58 -42.38
CA PRO A 391 4.95 -21.95 -42.66
C PRO A 391 4.99 -20.49 -42.16
N PRO A 392 6.18 -19.87 -41.99
CA PRO A 392 6.31 -18.44 -41.76
C PRO A 392 5.62 -17.63 -42.88
N ARG A 393 4.96 -16.53 -42.52
CA ARG A 393 4.21 -15.73 -43.49
C ARG A 393 4.07 -14.26 -43.03
N LYS A 394 3.97 -13.34 -44.01
CA LYS A 394 3.55 -11.97 -43.75
C LYS A 394 2.05 -11.90 -43.57
N LEU A 395 1.57 -11.15 -42.60
CA LEU A 395 0.14 -10.95 -42.33
C LEU A 395 -0.58 -10.32 -43.54
N SER A 396 0.09 -9.38 -44.21
CA SER A 396 -0.40 -8.75 -45.44
C SER A 396 -0.68 -9.72 -46.57
N ASN A 397 -0.04 -10.88 -46.59
CA ASN A 397 -0.20 -11.91 -47.63
C ASN A 397 -1.33 -12.93 -47.33
N ILE A 398 -2.09 -12.72 -46.25
CA ILE A 398 -3.18 -13.63 -45.88
C ILE A 398 -4.49 -13.15 -46.49
N SER A 399 -5.18 -14.05 -47.19
CA SER A 399 -6.48 -13.72 -47.77
C SER A 399 -7.50 -13.39 -46.66
N LYS A 400 -8.22 -12.29 -46.81
CA LYS A 400 -9.31 -11.90 -45.90
C LYS A 400 -10.47 -12.90 -45.83
N ARG A 401 -10.52 -13.86 -46.78
CA ARG A 401 -11.53 -14.95 -46.83
C ARG A 401 -11.04 -16.21 -46.15
N ASP A 402 -9.77 -16.29 -45.81
CA ASP A 402 -9.19 -17.48 -45.15
C ASP A 402 -9.18 -17.27 -43.61
N ASN A 403 -10.33 -17.41 -43.00
CA ASN A 403 -10.50 -17.23 -41.56
C ASN A 403 -9.58 -18.13 -40.74
N ARG A 404 -9.24 -19.34 -41.22
CA ARG A 404 -8.35 -20.26 -40.51
C ARG A 404 -6.91 -19.74 -40.45
N SER A 405 -6.40 -19.26 -41.58
CA SER A 405 -5.07 -18.62 -41.60
C SER A 405 -5.06 -17.30 -40.86
N LEU A 406 -6.11 -16.47 -40.99
CA LEU A 406 -6.22 -15.22 -40.21
C LEU A 406 -6.15 -15.53 -38.73
N GLN A 407 -6.98 -16.44 -38.24
CA GLN A 407 -6.99 -16.85 -36.83
C GLN A 407 -5.61 -17.26 -36.36
N PHE A 408 -4.94 -18.18 -37.05
CA PHE A 408 -3.66 -18.70 -36.63
C PHE A 408 -2.55 -17.63 -36.63
N TYR A 409 -2.38 -16.89 -37.73
CA TYR A 409 -1.25 -16.00 -37.85
C TYR A 409 -1.38 -14.72 -37.00
N TYR A 410 -2.59 -14.12 -36.86
CA TYR A 410 -2.80 -13.03 -35.96
C TYR A 410 -2.67 -13.45 -34.49
N PHE A 411 -3.17 -14.64 -34.16
CA PHE A 411 -2.92 -15.24 -32.85
C PHE A 411 -1.42 -15.44 -32.61
N ALA A 412 -0.69 -16.01 -33.55
CA ALA A 412 0.75 -16.24 -33.43
C ALA A 412 1.52 -14.95 -33.21
N TRP A 413 1.11 -13.86 -33.88
CA TRP A 413 1.72 -12.56 -33.70
C TRP A 413 1.42 -12.00 -32.28
N LEU A 414 0.16 -11.93 -31.90
CA LEU A 414 -0.24 -11.39 -30.58
C LEU A 414 0.36 -12.20 -29.42
N TYR A 415 0.24 -13.52 -29.49
CA TYR A 415 0.75 -14.44 -28.47
C TYR A 415 2.27 -14.40 -28.32
N GLY A 416 2.98 -14.15 -29.42
CA GLY A 416 4.42 -14.04 -29.41
C GLY A 416 4.98 -12.68 -28.97
N ASN A 417 4.17 -11.61 -29.04
CA ASN A 417 4.53 -10.24 -28.72
C ASN A 417 3.72 -9.70 -27.53
N LYS A 418 3.37 -10.57 -26.56
CA LYS A 418 2.68 -10.17 -25.32
C LYS A 418 3.40 -9.04 -24.60
N GLY A 419 2.62 -8.18 -23.93
CA GLY A 419 3.14 -7.15 -23.09
C GLY A 419 2.22 -5.93 -22.98
N VAL A 420 2.52 -5.04 -22.06
CA VAL A 420 1.69 -3.87 -21.75
C VAL A 420 1.50 -2.94 -22.95
N ILE A 421 2.53 -2.78 -23.80
CA ILE A 421 2.46 -1.91 -24.99
C ILE A 421 1.46 -2.48 -26.02
N VAL A 422 1.54 -3.79 -26.29
CA VAL A 422 0.60 -4.47 -27.18
C VAL A 422 -0.81 -4.44 -26.58
N GLY A 423 -0.95 -4.67 -25.30
CA GLY A 423 -2.23 -4.55 -24.59
C GLY A 423 -2.84 -3.16 -24.70
N ARG A 424 -2.05 -2.13 -24.48
CA ARG A 424 -2.48 -0.73 -24.70
C ARG A 424 -2.95 -0.49 -26.12
N ALA A 425 -2.18 -0.89 -27.13
CA ALA A 425 -2.56 -0.75 -28.54
C ALA A 425 -3.87 -1.50 -28.86
N ILE A 426 -4.05 -2.71 -28.35
CA ILE A 426 -5.32 -3.45 -28.46
C ILE A 426 -6.45 -2.62 -27.84
N GLY A 427 -6.29 -2.12 -26.64
CA GLY A 427 -7.30 -1.32 -25.93
C GLY A 427 -7.67 -0.03 -26.67
N GLU A 428 -6.69 0.66 -27.25
CA GLU A 428 -6.88 1.92 -27.98
C GLU A 428 -7.62 1.73 -29.33
N PHE A 429 -7.39 0.63 -30.02
CA PHE A 429 -7.92 0.43 -31.37
C PHE A 429 -9.19 -0.40 -31.45
N LEU A 430 -9.48 -1.28 -30.47
CA LEU A 430 -10.72 -2.04 -30.43
C LEU A 430 -11.88 -1.15 -30.00
N THR A 431 -12.98 -1.21 -30.76
CA THR A 431 -14.23 -0.52 -30.41
C THR A 431 -15.19 -1.49 -29.72
N GLY A 432 -16.36 -0.99 -29.30
CA GLY A 432 -17.32 -1.82 -28.59
C GLY A 432 -17.75 -3.11 -29.30
N LYS A 433 -17.59 -3.21 -30.63
CA LYS A 433 -17.90 -4.42 -31.40
C LYS A 433 -16.79 -5.48 -31.35
N GLU A 434 -15.56 -5.04 -31.24
CA GLU A 434 -14.37 -5.90 -31.23
C GLU A 434 -13.93 -6.30 -29.82
N ILE A 435 -14.47 -5.66 -28.76
CA ILE A 435 -14.16 -6.09 -27.39
C ILE A 435 -14.80 -7.46 -27.15
N PRO A 436 -14.02 -8.50 -26.79
CA PRO A 436 -14.53 -9.82 -26.50
C PRO A 436 -15.64 -9.83 -25.43
N PRO A 437 -16.69 -10.67 -25.61
CA PRO A 437 -17.80 -10.75 -24.65
C PRO A 437 -17.33 -11.07 -23.22
N ALA A 438 -16.39 -12.00 -23.06
CA ALA A 438 -15.83 -12.35 -21.75
C ALA A 438 -15.27 -11.12 -21.02
N PHE A 439 -14.57 -10.22 -21.71
CA PHE A 439 -13.97 -9.03 -21.09
C PHE A 439 -15.02 -7.99 -20.71
N LYS A 440 -16.09 -7.83 -21.52
CA LYS A 440 -17.24 -7.00 -21.15
C LYS A 440 -17.87 -7.53 -19.86
N THR A 441 -18.12 -8.84 -19.80
CA THR A 441 -18.70 -9.48 -18.61
C THR A 441 -17.86 -9.26 -17.36
N VAL A 442 -16.51 -9.36 -17.45
CA VAL A 442 -15.59 -9.07 -16.35
C VAL A 442 -15.73 -7.61 -15.85
N ILE A 443 -15.75 -6.66 -16.80
CA ILE A 443 -15.83 -5.23 -16.46
C ILE A 443 -17.22 -4.92 -15.85
N GLU A 444 -18.29 -5.44 -16.41
CA GLU A 444 -19.67 -5.26 -15.92
C GLU A 444 -19.85 -5.91 -14.54
N ALA A 445 -19.31 -7.10 -14.31
CA ALA A 445 -19.31 -7.76 -13.00
C ALA A 445 -18.57 -6.93 -11.94
N ALA A 446 -17.44 -6.35 -12.31
CA ALA A 446 -16.69 -5.48 -11.38
C ALA A 446 -17.48 -4.21 -11.02
N VAL A 447 -18.23 -3.64 -11.97
CA VAL A 447 -19.14 -2.50 -11.71
C VAL A 447 -20.26 -2.92 -10.77
N SER A 448 -20.92 -4.06 -11.00
CA SER A 448 -21.97 -4.57 -10.11
C SER A 448 -21.45 -4.82 -8.69
N TYR A 449 -20.30 -5.48 -8.55
CA TYR A 449 -19.69 -5.71 -7.25
C TYR A 449 -19.28 -4.40 -6.54
N SER A 450 -18.80 -3.41 -7.29
CA SER A 450 -18.45 -2.09 -6.71
C SER A 450 -19.64 -1.33 -6.14
N LYS A 451 -20.86 -1.64 -6.63
CA LYS A 451 -22.13 -1.09 -6.13
C LYS A 451 -22.72 -1.89 -4.99
N GLY A 452 -22.14 -3.02 -4.62
CA GLY A 452 -22.66 -3.93 -3.61
C GLY A 452 -23.73 -4.91 -4.14
N GLU A 453 -23.87 -5.03 -5.45
CA GLU A 453 -24.75 -6.01 -6.07
C GLU A 453 -24.00 -7.36 -6.08
N ILE A 454 -24.49 -8.34 -5.33
CA ILE A 454 -23.95 -9.70 -5.34
C ILE A 454 -24.60 -10.45 -6.50
N LEU A 455 -23.79 -10.92 -7.45
CA LEU A 455 -24.24 -11.81 -8.51
C LEU A 455 -24.33 -13.25 -8.04
#